data_8b85feaa0442a94a32c3e6d90e3328fe
#
_entry.id   8b85feaa0442a94a32c3e6d90e3328fe
#
_cell.length_a   1.000
_cell.length_b   1.000
_cell.length_c   1.000
_cell.angle_alpha   90.00
_cell.angle_beta   90.00
_cell.angle_gamma   90.00
#
_symmetry.space_group_name_H-M   'P 1'
#
loop_
_entity.id
_entity.type
_entity.pdbx_description
1 polymer ?
#
loop_
_entity_poly.entity_id
_entity_poly.type
_entity_poly.pdbx_seq_one_letter_code
_entity_poly.pdbx_strand_id
1 'polypeptide(L)'
;MSDVGLTPYLCLSAFLFACGLACIVTKRNAIGVLMGVELVLNAANINFVACARYLPGFQVEGQVFALMVIVLAAGEAAVALAIFLNFYNNHATVDVDQAEELKG
;
A
#
# COMPACT_ATOMS: atom_id res chain seq x y z
N MET A 1 -20.02 22.78 2.00
CA MET A 1 -18.80 22.07 2.40
C MET A 1 -17.78 22.01 1.29
N SER A 2 -18.01 22.75 0.27
CA SER A 2 -17.08 22.81 -0.84
C SER A 2 -15.80 23.55 -0.48
N ASP A 3 -15.70 24.06 0.75
CA ASP A 3 -14.70 25.05 1.08
C ASP A 3 -13.52 24.51 1.85
N VAL A 4 -13.37 23.21 1.92
CA VAL A 4 -12.22 22.61 2.60
C VAL A 4 -10.93 22.99 1.90
N GLY A 5 -10.95 23.00 0.57
CA GLY A 5 -9.79 23.39 -0.20
C GLY A 5 -8.80 22.27 -0.36
N LEU A 6 -7.70 22.58 -1.04
CA LEU A 6 -6.67 21.60 -1.37
C LEU A 6 -5.76 21.32 -0.19
N THR A 7 -5.43 22.34 0.59
CA THR A 7 -4.40 22.22 1.63
C THR A 7 -4.71 21.16 2.68
N PRO A 8 -5.96 21.06 3.23
CA PRO A 8 -6.23 20.01 4.21
C PRO A 8 -6.04 18.60 3.65
N TYR A 9 -6.37 18.39 2.38
CA TYR A 9 -6.17 17.08 1.77
C TYR A 9 -4.70 16.77 1.57
N LEU A 10 -3.89 17.77 1.21
CA LEU A 10 -2.46 17.57 1.11
C LEU A 10 -1.84 17.27 2.47
N CYS A 11 -2.34 17.91 3.53
CA CYS A 11 -1.88 17.61 4.88
C CYS A 11 -2.23 16.18 5.28
N LEU A 12 -3.43 15.73 4.95
CA LEU A 12 -3.84 14.36 5.23
C LEU A 12 -2.96 13.37 4.49
N SER A 13 -2.69 13.62 3.22
CA SER A 13 -1.84 12.73 2.44
C SER A 13 -0.42 12.71 2.97
N ALA A 14 0.11 13.84 3.42
CA ALA A 14 1.43 13.91 4.02
C ALA A 14 1.49 13.07 5.30
N PHE A 15 0.44 13.14 6.12
CA PHE A 15 0.35 12.33 7.33
C PHE A 15 0.33 10.84 7.00
N LEU A 16 -0.47 10.43 6.01
CA LEU A 16 -0.53 9.03 5.60
C LEU A 16 0.80 8.56 5.00
N PHE A 17 1.45 9.42 4.24
CA PHE A 17 2.77 9.12 3.68
C PHE A 17 3.77 8.86 4.80
N ALA A 18 3.77 9.71 5.82
CA ALA A 18 4.67 9.55 6.96
C ALA A 18 4.38 8.25 7.71
N CYS A 19 3.10 7.93 7.91
CA CYS A 19 2.71 6.68 8.55
C CYS A 19 3.16 5.49 7.73
N GLY A 20 3.03 5.56 6.41
CA GLY A 20 3.47 4.49 5.53
C GLY A 20 4.97 4.27 5.60
N LEU A 21 5.74 5.35 5.57
CA LEU A 21 7.19 5.26 5.71
C LEU A 21 7.58 4.67 7.06
N ALA A 22 6.89 5.10 8.13
CA ALA A 22 7.16 4.55 9.46
C ALA A 22 6.91 3.05 9.49
N CYS A 23 5.83 2.58 8.87
CA CYS A 23 5.55 1.16 8.79
C CYS A 23 6.65 0.41 8.03
N ILE A 24 7.09 0.95 6.90
CA ILE A 24 8.13 0.30 6.09
C ILE A 24 9.42 0.17 6.88
N VAL A 25 9.79 1.23 7.60
CA VAL A 25 11.06 1.27 8.32
C VAL A 25 11.03 0.42 9.59
N THR A 26 9.90 0.42 10.30
CA THR A 26 9.84 -0.20 11.62
C THR A 26 9.39 -1.65 11.62
N LYS A 27 8.61 -2.06 10.62
CA LYS A 27 8.12 -3.44 10.60
C LYS A 27 9.16 -4.37 10.03
N ARG A 28 9.27 -5.53 10.65
CA ARG A 28 10.24 -6.54 10.22
C ARG A 28 9.62 -7.62 9.35
N ASN A 29 8.31 -7.79 9.43
CA ASN A 29 7.66 -8.81 8.63
C ASN A 29 7.16 -8.22 7.31
N ALA A 30 7.01 -9.09 6.33
CA ALA A 30 6.65 -8.67 4.98
C ALA A 30 5.26 -8.06 4.91
N ILE A 31 4.33 -8.54 5.75
CA ILE A 31 2.97 -8.01 5.75
C ILE A 31 2.96 -6.57 6.25
N GLY A 32 3.75 -6.28 7.30
CA GLY A 32 3.85 -4.92 7.81
C GLY A 32 4.43 -3.97 6.78
N VAL A 33 5.45 -4.41 6.04
CA VAL A 33 6.03 -3.61 4.96
C VAL A 33 5.00 -3.39 3.86
N LEU A 34 4.25 -4.42 3.50
CA LEU A 34 3.20 -4.28 2.48
C LEU A 34 2.15 -3.26 2.92
N MET A 35 1.74 -3.30 4.18
CA MET A 35 0.80 -2.32 4.71
C MET A 35 1.34 -0.90 4.58
N GLY A 36 2.63 -0.73 4.85
CA GLY A 36 3.27 0.57 4.69
C GLY A 36 3.26 1.05 3.26
N VAL A 37 3.57 0.17 2.32
CA VAL A 37 3.51 0.49 0.89
C VAL A 37 2.10 0.90 0.48
N GLU A 38 1.09 0.19 0.98
CA GLU A 38 -0.30 0.53 0.66
C GLU A 38 -0.67 1.91 1.20
N LEU A 39 -0.19 2.27 2.39
CA LEU A 39 -0.43 3.61 2.92
C LEU A 39 0.23 4.68 2.06
N VAL A 40 1.46 4.44 1.59
CA VAL A 40 2.15 5.39 0.72
C VAL A 40 1.39 5.57 -0.59
N LEU A 41 0.91 4.47 -1.17
CA LEU A 41 0.14 4.55 -2.41
C LEU A 41 -1.19 5.27 -2.20
N ASN A 42 -1.84 5.06 -1.06
CA ASN A 42 -3.06 5.78 -0.72
C ASN A 42 -2.80 7.28 -0.58
N ALA A 43 -1.66 7.65 0.01
CA ALA A 43 -1.28 9.05 0.11
C ALA A 43 -1.16 9.68 -1.28
N ALA A 44 -0.50 8.99 -2.20
CA ALA A 44 -0.39 9.47 -3.57
C ALA A 44 -1.77 9.62 -4.21
N ASN A 45 -2.66 8.67 -3.96
CA ASN A 45 -4.01 8.71 -4.51
C ASN A 45 -4.80 9.90 -3.99
N ILE A 46 -4.68 10.19 -2.70
CA ILE A 46 -5.35 11.37 -2.14
C ILE A 46 -4.86 12.62 -2.85
N ASN A 47 -3.55 12.72 -3.12
CA ASN A 47 -3.02 13.87 -3.83
C ASN A 47 -3.62 13.99 -5.23
N PHE A 48 -3.67 12.89 -5.99
CA PHE A 48 -4.23 12.95 -7.35
C PHE A 48 -5.69 13.34 -7.35
N VAL A 49 -6.47 12.76 -6.45
CA VAL A 49 -7.92 13.06 -6.37
C VAL A 49 -8.14 14.49 -5.92
N ALA A 50 -7.40 14.94 -4.90
CA ALA A 50 -7.54 16.30 -4.42
C ALA A 50 -7.12 17.31 -5.48
N CYS A 51 -6.03 17.05 -6.16
CA CYS A 51 -5.59 17.94 -7.24
C CYS A 51 -6.59 17.95 -8.39
N ALA A 52 -7.18 16.80 -8.72
CA ALA A 52 -8.20 16.74 -9.75
C ALA A 52 -9.40 17.60 -9.39
N ARG A 53 -9.76 17.64 -8.12
CA ARG A 53 -10.89 18.42 -7.69
C ARG A 53 -10.62 19.91 -7.63
N TYR A 54 -9.45 20.31 -7.17
CA TYR A 54 -9.22 21.70 -6.84
C TYR A 54 -8.34 22.46 -7.81
N LEU A 55 -7.60 21.79 -8.69
CA LEU A 55 -6.73 22.45 -9.64
C LEU A 55 -7.40 22.56 -11.01
N PRO A 56 -7.48 23.76 -11.58
CA PRO A 56 -8.05 23.90 -12.92
C PRO A 56 -7.24 23.15 -13.96
N GLY A 57 -7.92 22.49 -14.87
CA GLY A 57 -7.27 21.80 -15.97
C GLY A 57 -6.65 20.47 -15.62
N PHE A 58 -6.83 20.00 -14.39
CA PHE A 58 -6.23 18.72 -13.96
C PHE A 58 -7.28 17.67 -13.60
N GLN A 59 -8.57 17.94 -13.88
CA GLN A 59 -9.64 17.04 -13.42
C GLN A 59 -9.51 15.65 -14.02
N VAL A 60 -9.35 15.58 -15.33
CA VAL A 60 -9.28 14.28 -16.01
C VAL A 60 -7.97 13.58 -15.73
N GLU A 61 -6.88 14.31 -15.85
CA GLU A 61 -5.56 13.74 -15.63
C GLU A 61 -5.41 13.21 -14.22
N GLY A 62 -5.87 13.98 -13.23
CA GLY A 62 -5.79 13.57 -11.84
C GLY A 62 -6.60 12.31 -11.57
N GLN A 63 -7.80 12.22 -12.14
CA GLN A 63 -8.63 11.03 -11.97
C GLN A 63 -8.02 9.82 -12.67
N VAL A 64 -7.44 10.00 -13.85
CA VAL A 64 -6.79 8.92 -14.57
C VAL A 64 -5.57 8.42 -13.78
N PHE A 65 -4.75 9.32 -13.27
CA PHE A 65 -3.62 8.91 -12.45
C PHE A 65 -4.05 8.20 -11.18
N ALA A 66 -5.10 8.69 -10.52
CA ALA A 66 -5.62 8.03 -9.34
C ALA A 66 -6.08 6.60 -9.66
N LEU A 67 -6.76 6.44 -10.78
CA LEU A 67 -7.22 5.13 -11.21
C LEU A 67 -6.04 4.20 -11.49
N MET A 68 -5.01 4.72 -12.14
CA MET A 68 -3.79 3.93 -12.41
C MET A 68 -3.14 3.47 -11.11
N VAL A 69 -3.09 4.34 -10.09
CA VAL A 69 -2.52 3.95 -8.79
C VAL A 69 -3.36 2.87 -8.14
N ILE A 70 -4.68 2.96 -8.24
CA ILE A 70 -5.57 1.91 -7.70
C ILE A 70 -5.28 0.56 -8.37
N VAL A 71 -5.15 0.56 -9.70
CA VAL A 71 -4.87 -0.68 -10.44
C VAL A 71 -3.51 -1.24 -10.06
N LEU A 72 -2.49 -0.38 -10.00
CA LEU A 72 -1.15 -0.81 -9.61
C LEU A 72 -1.13 -1.35 -8.18
N ALA A 73 -1.79 -0.66 -7.26
CA ALA A 73 -1.85 -1.10 -5.87
C ALA A 73 -2.54 -2.46 -5.75
N ALA A 74 -3.63 -2.65 -6.47
CA ALA A 74 -4.33 -3.93 -6.44
C ALA A 74 -3.46 -5.04 -7.02
N GLY A 75 -2.76 -4.77 -8.12
CA GLY A 75 -1.84 -5.74 -8.72
C GLY A 75 -0.69 -6.10 -7.80
N GLU A 76 -0.09 -5.10 -7.17
CA GLU A 76 1.00 -5.33 -6.21
C GLU A 76 0.52 -6.14 -5.02
N ALA A 77 -0.65 -5.80 -4.48
CA ALA A 77 -1.18 -6.52 -3.32
C ALA A 77 -1.46 -7.97 -3.68
N ALA A 78 -2.03 -8.22 -4.85
CA ALA A 78 -2.32 -9.57 -5.29
C ALA A 78 -1.04 -10.40 -5.46
N VAL A 79 -0.03 -9.83 -6.10
CA VAL A 79 1.24 -10.52 -6.30
C VAL A 79 1.95 -10.78 -4.98
N ALA A 80 1.99 -9.76 -4.12
CA ALA A 80 2.63 -9.88 -2.81
C ALA A 80 1.94 -10.95 -1.97
N LEU A 81 0.61 -10.95 -1.98
CA LEU A 81 -0.14 -11.94 -1.22
C LEU A 81 0.12 -13.35 -1.75
N ALA A 82 0.18 -13.52 -3.06
CA ALA A 82 0.49 -14.81 -3.66
C ALA A 82 1.88 -15.28 -3.23
N ILE A 83 2.85 -14.39 -3.24
CA ILE A 83 4.21 -14.70 -2.81
C ILE A 83 4.23 -15.10 -1.34
N PHE A 84 3.53 -14.35 -0.49
CA PHE A 84 3.49 -14.64 0.94
C PHE A 84 2.85 -15.99 1.21
N LEU A 85 1.76 -16.30 0.53
CA LEU A 85 1.09 -17.58 0.71
C LEU A 85 1.98 -18.73 0.26
N ASN A 86 2.65 -18.56 -0.87
CA ASN A 86 3.56 -19.58 -1.36
C ASN A 86 4.72 -19.81 -0.40
N PHE A 87 5.31 -18.72 0.08
CA PHE A 87 6.40 -18.80 1.04
C PHE A 87 5.93 -19.48 2.34
N TYR A 88 4.76 -19.11 2.83
CA TYR A 88 4.23 -19.68 4.06
C TYR A 88 4.00 -21.18 3.91
N ASN A 89 3.43 -21.60 2.80
CA ASN A 89 3.18 -23.02 2.57
C ASN A 89 4.47 -23.82 2.52
N ASN A 90 5.48 -23.28 1.82
CA ASN A 90 6.77 -23.95 1.74
C ASN A 90 7.46 -24.04 3.10
N HIS A 91 7.38 -22.96 3.86
CA HIS A 91 7.99 -22.92 5.19
C HIS A 91 7.32 -23.89 6.14
N ALA A 92 5.99 -23.96 6.10
CA ALA A 92 5.24 -24.90 6.93
C ALA A 92 5.61 -26.34 6.60
N THR A 93 5.78 -26.63 5.30
CA THR A 93 6.17 -27.96 4.86
C THR A 93 7.57 -28.32 5.38
N VAL A 94 8.51 -27.39 5.32
CA VAL A 94 9.85 -27.61 5.83
C VAL A 94 9.81 -27.85 7.33
N ASP A 95 9.01 -27.10 8.06
CA ASP A 95 8.91 -27.28 9.51
C ASP A 95 8.37 -28.65 9.86
N VAL A 96 7.38 -29.14 9.13
CA VAL A 96 6.83 -30.46 9.35
C VAL A 96 7.90 -31.54 9.11
N ASP A 97 8.64 -31.39 8.03
CA ASP A 97 9.71 -32.33 7.70
C ASP A 97 10.77 -32.34 8.79
N GLN A 98 11.14 -31.18 9.29
CA GLN A 98 12.11 -31.09 10.40
C GLN A 98 11.57 -31.77 11.66
N ALA A 99 10.30 -31.57 11.95
CA ALA A 99 9.70 -32.19 13.13
C ALA A 99 9.73 -33.72 13.02
N GLU A 100 9.47 -34.25 11.84
CA GLU A 100 9.54 -35.69 11.61
C GLU A 100 10.95 -36.21 11.78
N GLU A 101 11.93 -35.50 11.26
CA GLU A 101 13.33 -35.88 11.43
C GLU A 101 13.73 -35.94 12.89
N LEU A 102 13.26 -34.95 13.66
CA LEU A 102 13.58 -34.89 15.08
C LEU A 102 12.93 -36.03 15.85
N LYS A 103 11.78 -36.48 15.42
CA LYS A 103 11.10 -37.61 16.05
C LYS A 103 11.73 -38.95 15.66
N GLY A 104 12.18 -39.01 14.44
CA GLY A 104 12.75 -40.20 13.89
C GLY A 104 14.10 -40.52 14.42
#